data_f8ea78b417cbfa6478515f0faf63518d
#
_entry.id   f8ea78b417cbfa6478515f0faf63518d
#
_cell.length_a   1.000
_cell.length_b   1.000
_cell.length_c   1.000
_cell.angle_alpha   90.00
_cell.angle_beta   90.00
_cell.angle_gamma   90.00
#
_symmetry.space_group_name_H-M   'P 1'
#
loop_
_entity.id
_entity.type
_entity.pdbx_description
1 polymer ?
#
loop_
_entity_poly.entity_id
_entity_poly.type
_entity_poly.pdbx_seq_one_letter_code
_entity_poly.pdbx_strand_id
1 'polypeptide(L)'
;VSKPSLARITDKLARAQQAFLGAADAIPPDLWRTRPPEGGWSPAEITAHLCQVERTILGTADRILRHPPRPTPLLKRLHLPLKLVESRLLRRKSPIPLDPELLAEKETMLAVLRGVRERTFAFLEETSTRNLSGYFWPHPFLGMLNAYAWFEMIAAHQLRHTRQMLQLFHNLPKHVVTSHN
;
A
#
# COMPACT_ATOMS: atom_id res chain seq x y z
N VAL A 1 23.16 4.87 13.04
CA VAL A 1 22.33 4.85 11.83
C VAL A 1 21.58 6.18 11.83
N SER A 2 21.80 7.02 10.82
CA SER A 2 21.15 8.33 10.69
C SER A 2 19.63 8.16 10.64
N LYS A 3 18.89 9.05 11.31
CA LYS A 3 17.42 9.13 11.28
C LYS A 3 16.98 9.29 9.79
N PRO A 4 16.15 8.40 9.23
CA PRO A 4 15.64 8.61 7.89
C PRO A 4 14.89 9.94 7.82
N SER A 5 15.10 10.70 6.76
CA SER A 5 14.37 11.95 6.56
C SER A 5 12.89 11.65 6.35
N LEU A 6 12.02 12.18 7.22
CA LEU A 6 10.56 12.08 7.05
C LEU A 6 10.11 12.66 5.71
N ALA A 7 10.74 13.75 5.27
CA ALA A 7 10.48 14.34 3.97
C ALA A 7 10.70 13.32 2.82
N ARG A 8 11.76 12.51 2.90
CA ARG A 8 12.00 11.45 1.90
C ARG A 8 10.92 10.37 1.94
N ILE A 9 10.44 10.01 3.13
CA ILE A 9 9.35 9.01 3.26
C ILE A 9 8.05 9.57 2.69
N THR A 10 7.71 10.80 3.04
CA THR A 10 6.53 11.51 2.54
C THR A 10 6.55 11.63 1.01
N ASP A 11 7.71 11.99 0.43
CA ASP A 11 7.89 12.06 -1.02
C ASP A 11 7.70 10.69 -1.71
N LYS A 12 8.26 9.60 -1.14
CA LYS A 12 8.03 8.25 -1.66
C LYS A 12 6.56 7.85 -1.63
N LEU A 13 5.86 8.16 -0.53
CA LEU A 13 4.44 7.88 -0.38
C LEU A 13 3.60 8.67 -1.40
N ALA A 14 3.90 9.95 -1.60
CA ALA A 14 3.21 10.80 -2.56
C ALA A 14 3.39 10.29 -4.00
N ARG A 15 4.63 9.99 -4.39
CA ARG A 15 4.93 9.43 -5.73
C ARG A 15 4.26 8.08 -5.97
N ALA A 16 4.26 7.19 -4.96
CA ALA A 16 3.61 5.90 -5.07
C ALA A 16 2.09 6.04 -5.27
N GLN A 17 1.46 6.97 -4.54
CA GLN A 17 0.04 7.26 -4.71
C GLN A 17 -0.27 7.83 -6.09
N GLN A 18 0.50 8.83 -6.54
CA GLN A 18 0.31 9.43 -7.86
C GLN A 18 0.42 8.37 -8.98
N ALA A 19 1.43 7.51 -8.90
CA ALA A 19 1.61 6.42 -9.87
C ALA A 19 0.43 5.43 -9.86
N PHE A 20 -0.09 5.10 -8.68
CA PHE A 20 -1.24 4.20 -8.57
C PHE A 20 -2.53 4.84 -9.11
N LEU A 21 -2.79 6.09 -8.75
CA LEU A 21 -3.96 6.82 -9.24
C LEU A 21 -3.94 6.94 -10.77
N GLY A 22 -2.78 7.27 -11.38
CA GLY A 22 -2.64 7.30 -12.83
C GLY A 22 -2.89 5.93 -13.48
N ALA A 23 -2.44 4.83 -12.87
CA ALA A 23 -2.73 3.48 -13.38
C ALA A 23 -4.21 3.11 -13.20
N ALA A 24 -4.83 3.53 -12.11
CA ALA A 24 -6.26 3.28 -11.86
C ALA A 24 -7.16 4.10 -12.80
N ASP A 25 -6.77 5.31 -13.14
CA ASP A 25 -7.51 6.16 -14.09
C ASP A 25 -7.67 5.51 -15.47
N ALA A 26 -6.65 4.79 -15.91
CA ALA A 26 -6.69 4.08 -17.19
C ALA A 26 -7.72 2.93 -17.22
N ILE A 27 -8.20 2.44 -16.07
CA ILE A 27 -9.18 1.37 -15.99
C ILE A 27 -10.59 1.94 -16.21
N PRO A 28 -11.36 1.47 -17.22
CA PRO A 28 -12.76 1.87 -17.40
C PRO A 28 -13.62 1.54 -16.17
N PRO A 29 -14.61 2.39 -15.81
CA PRO A 29 -15.44 2.18 -14.62
C PRO A 29 -16.21 0.85 -14.63
N ASP A 30 -16.71 0.43 -15.77
CA ASP A 30 -17.42 -0.84 -15.97
C ASP A 30 -16.54 -2.08 -15.81
N LEU A 31 -15.23 -1.94 -16.00
CA LEU A 31 -14.25 -3.01 -15.77
C LEU A 31 -13.64 -2.96 -14.35
N TRP A 32 -14.03 -2.00 -13.52
CA TRP A 32 -13.46 -1.78 -12.20
C TRP A 32 -13.57 -3.00 -11.27
N ARG A 33 -14.68 -3.74 -11.36
CA ARG A 33 -14.93 -4.94 -10.56
C ARG A 33 -14.64 -6.25 -11.31
N THR A 34 -14.20 -6.16 -12.56
CA THR A 34 -13.94 -7.33 -13.39
C THR A 34 -12.61 -7.96 -13.01
N ARG A 35 -12.62 -9.25 -12.68
CA ARG A 35 -11.40 -10.03 -12.48
C ARG A 35 -10.84 -10.48 -13.86
N PRO A 36 -9.51 -10.56 -13.98
CA PRO A 36 -8.91 -11.08 -15.20
C PRO A 36 -9.27 -12.56 -15.42
N PRO A 37 -9.42 -13.02 -16.70
CA PRO A 37 -9.81 -14.40 -17.01
C PRO A 37 -8.88 -15.46 -16.41
N GLU A 38 -7.58 -15.17 -16.34
CA GLU A 38 -6.56 -16.02 -15.77
C GLU A 38 -6.60 -16.08 -14.21
N GLY A 39 -7.56 -15.40 -13.62
CA GLY A 39 -7.71 -15.31 -12.16
C GLY A 39 -6.87 -14.18 -11.55
N GLY A 40 -7.09 -13.92 -10.29
CA GLY A 40 -6.46 -12.83 -9.56
C GLY A 40 -7.49 -11.78 -9.10
N TRP A 41 -6.99 -10.66 -8.64
CA TRP A 41 -7.82 -9.58 -8.11
C TRP A 41 -8.26 -8.62 -9.21
N SER A 42 -9.51 -8.12 -9.09
CA SER A 42 -10.00 -6.98 -9.83
C SER A 42 -9.31 -5.68 -9.40
N PRO A 43 -9.38 -4.61 -10.20
CA PRO A 43 -8.95 -3.26 -9.79
C PRO A 43 -9.53 -2.80 -8.46
N ALA A 44 -10.83 -3.05 -8.23
CA ALA A 44 -11.50 -2.77 -6.97
C ALA A 44 -10.86 -3.51 -5.78
N GLU A 45 -10.61 -4.80 -5.93
CA GLU A 45 -10.01 -5.63 -4.87
C GLU A 45 -8.58 -5.21 -4.54
N ILE A 46 -7.79 -4.82 -5.54
CA ILE A 46 -6.45 -4.27 -5.33
C ILE A 46 -6.52 -2.96 -4.53
N THR A 47 -7.45 -2.06 -4.90
CA THR A 47 -7.60 -0.77 -4.23
C THR A 47 -8.09 -0.93 -2.79
N ALA A 48 -9.07 -1.79 -2.54
CA ALA A 48 -9.56 -2.12 -1.21
C ALA A 48 -8.43 -2.69 -0.33
N HIS A 49 -7.64 -3.62 -0.88
CA HIS A 49 -6.48 -4.19 -0.19
C HIS A 49 -5.46 -3.13 0.22
N LEU A 50 -5.12 -2.20 -0.65
CA LEU A 50 -4.20 -1.11 -0.32
C LEU A 50 -4.73 -0.25 0.82
N CYS A 51 -6.02 0.13 0.77
CA CYS A 51 -6.66 0.89 1.85
C CYS A 51 -6.62 0.14 3.18
N GLN A 52 -6.92 -1.16 3.16
CA GLN A 52 -6.97 -2.00 4.35
C GLN A 52 -5.58 -2.18 4.98
N VAL A 53 -4.56 -2.46 4.16
CA VAL A 53 -3.18 -2.62 4.63
C VAL A 53 -2.67 -1.33 5.25
N GLU A 54 -2.83 -0.19 4.58
CA GLU A 54 -2.35 1.10 5.09
C GLU A 54 -3.07 1.50 6.39
N ARG A 55 -4.39 1.32 6.47
CA ARG A 55 -5.16 1.53 7.73
C ARG A 55 -4.66 0.64 8.86
N THR A 56 -4.37 -0.62 8.59
CA THR A 56 -3.87 -1.57 9.60
C THR A 56 -2.50 -1.15 10.12
N ILE A 57 -1.61 -0.71 9.23
CA ILE A 57 -0.28 -0.22 9.62
C ILE A 57 -0.39 1.04 10.45
N LEU A 58 -1.21 2.00 10.01
CA LEU A 58 -1.41 3.27 10.72
C LEU A 58 -2.01 3.05 12.12
N GLY A 59 -3.05 2.23 12.24
CA GLY A 59 -3.66 1.89 13.53
C GLY A 59 -2.70 1.12 14.46
N THR A 60 -1.82 0.28 13.89
CA THR A 60 -0.79 -0.41 14.67
C THR A 60 0.29 0.57 15.14
N ALA A 61 0.74 1.48 14.27
CA ALA A 61 1.69 2.53 14.61
C ALA A 61 1.14 3.42 15.74
N ASP A 62 -0.09 3.93 15.61
CA ASP A 62 -0.75 4.76 16.63
C ASP A 62 -0.77 4.06 17.99
N ARG A 63 -1.19 2.80 18.04
CA ARG A 63 -1.24 2.00 19.26
C ARG A 63 0.14 1.80 19.88
N ILE A 64 1.15 1.47 19.09
CA ILE A 64 2.51 1.20 19.58
C ILE A 64 3.19 2.47 20.06
N LEU A 65 2.97 3.59 19.40
CA LEU A 65 3.59 4.87 19.75
C LEU A 65 3.01 5.53 21.02
N ARG A 66 1.91 5.02 21.55
CA ARG A 66 1.37 5.44 22.87
C ARG A 66 2.21 4.95 24.05
N HIS A 67 3.10 3.97 23.80
CA HIS A 67 3.97 3.40 24.80
C HIS A 67 5.44 3.74 24.50
N PRO A 68 6.35 3.70 25.50
CA PRO A 68 7.78 3.83 25.22
C PRO A 68 8.27 2.68 24.31
N PRO A 69 9.34 2.91 23.53
CA PRO A 69 9.88 1.86 22.66
C PRO A 69 10.40 0.69 23.49
N ARG A 70 10.07 -0.53 23.04
CA ARG A 70 10.54 -1.76 23.70
C ARG A 70 11.94 -2.12 23.20
N PRO A 71 12.86 -2.54 24.10
CA PRO A 71 14.15 -3.05 23.69
C PRO A 71 13.99 -4.18 22.67
N THR A 72 14.57 -4.02 21.49
CA THR A 72 14.57 -5.06 20.44
C THR A 72 16.02 -5.53 20.24
N PRO A 73 16.32 -6.82 20.46
CA PRO A 73 17.67 -7.37 20.24
C PRO A 73 18.16 -7.09 18.80
N LEU A 74 19.46 -6.80 18.66
CA LEU A 74 20.07 -6.44 17.35
C LEU A 74 19.82 -7.48 16.27
N LEU A 75 19.92 -8.77 16.58
CA LEU A 75 19.63 -9.86 15.66
C LEU A 75 18.18 -9.86 15.15
N LYS A 76 17.22 -9.43 15.97
CA LYS A 76 15.81 -9.30 15.56
C LYS A 76 15.52 -8.05 14.74
N ARG A 77 16.46 -7.10 14.63
CA ARG A 77 16.32 -5.90 13.79
C ARG A 77 16.69 -6.15 12.32
N LEU A 78 17.16 -7.35 12.00
CA LEU A 78 17.42 -7.76 10.62
C LEU A 78 16.11 -8.00 9.90
N HIS A 79 15.96 -7.40 8.74
CA HIS A 79 14.82 -7.61 7.84
C HIS A 79 15.29 -7.75 6.40
N LEU A 80 14.47 -8.39 5.57
CA LEU A 80 14.72 -8.49 4.14
C LEU A 80 14.62 -7.11 3.48
N PRO A 81 15.40 -6.85 2.42
CA PRO A 81 15.34 -5.57 1.71
C PRO A 81 13.93 -5.24 1.21
N LEU A 82 13.46 -4.01 1.45
CA LEU A 82 12.13 -3.55 1.03
C LEU A 82 11.94 -3.61 -0.50
N LYS A 83 13.03 -3.57 -1.28
CA LYS A 83 12.98 -3.79 -2.75
C LYS A 83 12.36 -5.12 -3.14
N LEU A 84 12.40 -6.14 -2.27
CA LEU A 84 11.73 -7.42 -2.50
C LEU A 84 10.20 -7.28 -2.49
N VAL A 85 9.65 -6.30 -1.76
CA VAL A 85 8.22 -6.01 -1.76
C VAL A 85 7.76 -5.49 -3.13
N GLU A 86 8.56 -4.63 -3.75
CA GLU A 86 8.25 -4.10 -5.08
C GLU A 86 8.32 -5.16 -6.18
N SER A 87 9.13 -6.21 -5.97
CA SER A 87 9.26 -7.28 -6.95
C SER A 87 8.02 -8.18 -6.94
N ARG A 88 7.57 -8.63 -8.13
CA ARG A 88 6.48 -9.60 -8.28
C ARG A 88 6.95 -11.06 -8.30
N LEU A 89 8.23 -11.31 -8.04
CA LEU A 89 8.81 -12.66 -7.98
C LEU A 89 8.21 -13.51 -6.86
N LEU A 90 7.83 -12.87 -5.74
CA LEU A 90 7.16 -13.54 -4.62
C LEU A 90 5.63 -13.36 -4.75
N ARG A 91 4.98 -14.26 -5.49
CA ARG A 91 3.51 -14.37 -5.49
C ARG A 91 3.07 -15.08 -4.22
N ARG A 92 2.64 -14.34 -3.21
CA ARG A 92 2.01 -14.88 -1.99
C ARG A 92 0.59 -14.37 -1.86
N LYS A 93 -0.31 -15.22 -1.36
CA LYS A 93 -1.66 -14.78 -0.99
C LYS A 93 -1.54 -13.75 0.15
N SER A 94 -2.39 -12.72 0.10
CA SER A 94 -2.47 -11.76 1.20
C SER A 94 -2.81 -12.48 2.51
N PRO A 95 -2.09 -12.22 3.61
CA PRO A 95 -2.46 -12.76 4.91
C PRO A 95 -3.70 -12.07 5.50
N ILE A 96 -4.08 -10.91 4.95
CA ILE A 96 -5.25 -10.15 5.38
C ILE A 96 -6.39 -10.48 4.40
N PRO A 97 -7.50 -11.09 4.86
CA PRO A 97 -8.68 -11.30 4.04
C PRO A 97 -9.20 -9.95 3.52
N LEU A 98 -9.64 -9.93 2.27
CA LEU A 98 -10.26 -8.74 1.72
C LEU A 98 -11.64 -8.54 2.36
N ASP A 99 -11.89 -7.34 2.85
CA ASP A 99 -13.19 -6.94 3.35
C ASP A 99 -14.11 -6.57 2.18
N PRO A 100 -15.19 -7.35 1.94
CA PRO A 100 -16.13 -7.09 0.84
C PRO A 100 -16.85 -5.73 0.97
N GLU A 101 -17.01 -5.21 2.19
CA GLU A 101 -17.68 -3.92 2.43
C GLU A 101 -16.86 -2.73 1.91
N LEU A 102 -15.55 -2.95 1.69
CA LEU A 102 -14.69 -1.94 1.07
C LEU A 102 -14.84 -1.84 -0.47
N LEU A 103 -15.59 -2.77 -1.08
CA LEU A 103 -15.79 -2.79 -2.53
C LEU A 103 -16.92 -1.82 -2.91
N ALA A 104 -16.55 -0.70 -3.50
CA ALA A 104 -17.44 0.34 -3.98
C ALA A 104 -17.13 0.71 -5.44
N GLU A 105 -17.82 1.71 -5.97
CA GLU A 105 -17.54 2.27 -7.28
C GLU A 105 -16.15 2.96 -7.31
N LYS A 106 -15.57 3.04 -8.51
CA LYS A 106 -14.20 3.50 -8.74
C LYS A 106 -13.89 4.80 -8.00
N GLU A 107 -14.69 5.83 -8.24
CA GLU A 107 -14.44 7.17 -7.68
C GLU A 107 -14.50 7.18 -6.15
N THR A 108 -15.47 6.47 -5.58
CA THR A 108 -15.60 6.32 -4.12
C THR A 108 -14.36 5.64 -3.53
N MET A 109 -13.89 4.56 -4.16
CA MET A 109 -12.73 3.84 -3.66
C MET A 109 -11.44 4.65 -3.78
N LEU A 110 -11.26 5.39 -4.88
CA LEU A 110 -10.10 6.26 -5.06
C LEU A 110 -10.12 7.45 -4.08
N ALA A 111 -11.30 7.98 -3.75
CA ALA A 111 -11.46 8.99 -2.69
C ALA A 111 -11.08 8.43 -1.31
N VAL A 112 -11.52 7.21 -0.99
CA VAL A 112 -11.12 6.51 0.25
C VAL A 112 -9.61 6.30 0.31
N LEU A 113 -8.97 5.89 -0.79
CA LEU A 113 -7.53 5.70 -0.86
C LEU A 113 -6.77 7.01 -0.59
N ARG A 114 -7.23 8.14 -1.17
CA ARG A 114 -6.65 9.48 -0.91
C ARG A 114 -6.80 9.84 0.57
N GLY A 115 -7.99 9.70 1.15
CA GLY A 115 -8.23 10.01 2.56
C GLY A 115 -7.44 9.14 3.54
N VAL A 116 -7.15 7.88 3.20
CA VAL A 116 -6.26 7.02 4.00
C VAL A 116 -4.83 7.58 3.97
N ARG A 117 -4.33 7.99 2.81
CA ARG A 117 -3.00 8.58 2.65
C ARG A 117 -2.86 9.93 3.35
N GLU A 118 -3.88 10.78 3.29
CA GLU A 118 -3.90 12.05 4.01
C GLU A 118 -3.74 11.85 5.52
N ARG A 119 -4.44 10.85 6.08
CA ARG A 119 -4.25 10.48 7.49
C ARG A 119 -2.85 9.96 7.79
N THR A 120 -2.23 9.23 6.86
CA THR A 120 -0.84 8.79 7.01
C THR A 120 0.11 9.98 7.03
N PHE A 121 -0.10 10.98 6.16
CA PHE A 121 0.70 12.21 6.17
C PHE A 121 0.51 13.01 7.45
N ALA A 122 -0.73 13.19 7.90
CA ALA A 122 -1.01 13.87 9.18
C ALA A 122 -0.30 13.18 10.35
N PHE A 123 -0.37 11.84 10.43
CA PHE A 123 0.31 11.07 11.46
C PHE A 123 1.84 11.24 11.42
N LEU A 124 2.45 11.25 10.24
CA LEU A 124 3.89 11.48 10.09
C LEU A 124 4.28 12.89 10.52
N GLU A 125 3.46 13.89 10.25
CA GLU A 125 3.67 15.28 10.68
C GLU A 125 3.54 15.40 12.21
N GLU A 126 2.47 14.89 12.80
CA GLU A 126 2.23 14.89 14.25
C GLU A 126 3.36 14.20 15.02
N THR A 127 3.98 13.18 14.41
CA THR A 127 5.09 12.44 15.04
C THR A 127 6.46 12.91 14.61
N SER A 128 6.57 14.00 13.84
CA SER A 128 7.82 14.48 13.22
C SER A 128 8.92 14.83 14.21
N THR A 129 8.56 15.33 15.40
CA THR A 129 9.50 15.65 16.48
C THR A 129 10.01 14.42 17.22
N ARG A 130 9.35 13.26 17.08
CA ARG A 130 9.69 12.02 17.79
C ARG A 130 10.72 11.20 17.01
N ASN A 131 11.58 10.49 17.74
CA ASN A 131 12.45 9.48 17.13
C ASN A 131 11.72 8.13 17.07
N LEU A 132 11.28 7.73 15.89
CA LEU A 132 10.53 6.49 15.67
C LEU A 132 11.42 5.26 15.42
N SER A 133 12.75 5.39 15.39
CA SER A 133 13.67 4.30 15.07
C SER A 133 13.67 3.14 16.09
N GLY A 134 13.23 3.42 17.32
CA GLY A 134 13.14 2.42 18.39
C GLY A 134 11.83 1.63 18.43
N TYR A 135 10.86 1.96 17.60
CA TYR A 135 9.55 1.28 17.55
C TYR A 135 9.56 0.23 16.46
N PHE A 136 9.45 -1.04 16.84
CA PHE A 136 9.52 -2.19 15.95
C PHE A 136 8.27 -3.07 16.09
N TRP A 137 7.78 -3.60 14.95
CA TRP A 137 6.79 -4.69 14.96
C TRP A 137 6.98 -5.63 13.76
N PRO A 138 6.50 -6.88 13.87
CA PRO A 138 6.77 -7.90 12.87
C PRO A 138 5.99 -7.65 11.57
N HIS A 139 6.67 -7.83 10.45
CA HIS A 139 6.05 -7.96 9.14
C HIS A 139 5.92 -9.44 8.78
N PRO A 140 4.80 -9.91 8.18
CA PRO A 140 4.55 -11.33 7.92
C PRO A 140 5.66 -12.04 7.13
N PHE A 141 6.40 -11.31 6.29
CA PHE A 141 7.39 -11.90 5.37
C PHE A 141 8.79 -11.28 5.46
N LEU A 142 8.93 -10.09 6.02
CA LEU A 142 10.19 -9.34 6.01
C LEU A 142 10.95 -9.39 7.33
N GLY A 143 10.34 -9.90 8.39
CA GLY A 143 10.90 -9.85 9.74
C GLY A 143 10.46 -8.60 10.50
N MET A 144 11.29 -8.12 11.44
CA MET A 144 10.98 -6.95 12.27
C MET A 144 11.30 -5.67 11.51
N LEU A 145 10.32 -4.82 11.29
CA LEU A 145 10.50 -3.50 10.71
C LEU A 145 10.36 -2.43 11.77
N ASN A 146 11.22 -1.40 11.76
CA ASN A 146 10.97 -0.21 12.55
C ASN A 146 9.90 0.67 11.89
N ALA A 147 9.38 1.66 12.61
CA ALA A 147 8.29 2.51 12.12
C ALA A 147 8.62 3.17 10.77
N TYR A 148 9.84 3.69 10.58
CA TYR A 148 10.23 4.30 9.29
C TYR A 148 10.21 3.29 8.15
N ALA A 149 10.73 2.07 8.37
CA ALA A 149 10.72 1.01 7.36
C ALA A 149 9.29 0.56 7.02
N TRP A 150 8.36 0.59 7.97
CA TRP A 150 6.95 0.31 7.72
C TRP A 150 6.30 1.35 6.80
N PHE A 151 6.55 2.65 7.00
CA PHE A 151 6.04 3.68 6.10
C PHE A 151 6.69 3.63 4.72
N GLU A 152 7.98 3.32 4.62
CA GLU A 152 8.62 3.05 3.32
C GLU A 152 8.04 1.79 2.64
N MET A 153 7.68 0.77 3.43
CA MET A 153 7.04 -0.45 2.92
C MET A 153 5.66 -0.16 2.30
N ILE A 154 4.86 0.77 2.88
CA ILE A 154 3.59 1.19 2.27
C ILE A 154 3.81 1.69 0.84
N ALA A 155 4.80 2.56 0.62
CA ALA A 155 5.12 3.07 -0.71
C ALA A 155 5.56 1.96 -1.68
N ALA A 156 6.46 1.08 -1.24
CA ALA A 156 6.94 -0.06 -2.03
C ALA A 156 5.80 -1.04 -2.38
N HIS A 157 4.91 -1.30 -1.43
CA HIS A 157 3.74 -2.15 -1.60
C HIS A 157 2.75 -1.54 -2.61
N GLN A 158 2.49 -0.24 -2.53
CA GLN A 158 1.64 0.45 -3.50
C GLN A 158 2.23 0.43 -4.91
N LEU A 159 3.54 0.65 -5.08
CA LEU A 159 4.22 0.54 -6.38
C LEU A 159 4.14 -0.88 -6.96
N ARG A 160 4.22 -1.93 -6.13
CA ARG A 160 3.97 -3.31 -6.57
C ARG A 160 2.57 -3.45 -7.17
N HIS A 161 1.57 -2.92 -6.50
CA HIS A 161 0.18 -2.99 -6.95
C HIS A 161 -0.12 -2.04 -8.11
N THR A 162 0.63 -0.94 -8.26
CA THR A 162 0.62 -0.12 -9.49
C THR A 162 1.00 -0.95 -10.71
N ARG A 163 2.08 -1.72 -10.62
CA ARG A 163 2.50 -2.62 -11.70
C ARG A 163 1.45 -3.70 -11.99
N GLN A 164 0.77 -4.19 -10.95
CA GLN A 164 -0.33 -5.13 -11.13
C GLN A 164 -1.52 -4.47 -11.83
N MET A 165 -1.88 -3.24 -11.46
CA MET A 165 -2.96 -2.47 -12.11
C MET A 165 -2.68 -2.24 -13.60
N LEU A 166 -1.45 -1.86 -13.94
CA LEU A 166 -1.04 -1.68 -15.34
C LEU A 166 -1.10 -2.98 -16.15
N GLN A 167 -0.73 -4.11 -15.56
CA GLN A 167 -0.88 -5.42 -16.22
C GLN A 167 -2.34 -5.80 -16.43
N LEU A 168 -3.21 -5.52 -15.46
CA LEU A 168 -4.65 -5.73 -15.62
C LEU A 168 -5.21 -4.92 -16.78
N PHE A 169 -4.83 -3.65 -16.90
CA PHE A 169 -5.26 -2.80 -18.02
C PHE A 169 -4.94 -3.41 -19.39
N HIS A 170 -3.78 -4.07 -19.53
CA HIS A 170 -3.41 -4.74 -20.78
C HIS A 170 -4.19 -6.04 -21.04
N ASN A 171 -4.66 -6.71 -19.98
CA ASN A 171 -5.30 -8.03 -20.05
C ASN A 171 -6.83 -7.98 -19.95
N LEU A 172 -7.41 -6.83 -19.57
CA LEU A 172 -8.86 -6.66 -19.55
C LEU A 172 -9.43 -6.66 -20.97
N PRO A 173 -10.68 -7.16 -21.17
CA PRO A 173 -11.34 -7.12 -22.46
C PRO A 173 -11.36 -5.69 -22.99
N LYS A 174 -10.76 -5.47 -24.16
CA LYS A 174 -10.88 -4.17 -24.83
C LYS A 174 -12.31 -4.09 -25.38
N HIS A 175 -13.08 -3.10 -24.94
CA HIS A 175 -14.37 -2.83 -25.53
C HIS A 175 -14.17 -2.59 -27.03
N VAL A 176 -14.72 -3.48 -27.84
CA VAL A 176 -14.96 -3.20 -29.26
C VAL A 176 -16.04 -2.11 -29.26
N VAL A 177 -15.64 -0.87 -29.47
CA VAL A 177 -16.59 0.20 -29.79
C VAL A 177 -17.19 -0.17 -31.13
N THR A 178 -18.31 -0.89 -31.10
CA THR A 178 -19.17 -1.02 -32.25
C THR A 178 -19.78 0.36 -32.49
N SER A 179 -19.14 1.12 -33.37
CA SER A 179 -19.76 2.29 -33.99
C SER A 179 -21.00 1.80 -34.70
N HIS A 180 -22.16 2.01 -34.12
CA HIS A 180 -23.42 1.95 -34.81
C HIS A 180 -23.48 3.19 -35.70
N ASN A 181 -23.28 2.99 -36.98
CA ASN A 181 -23.68 3.91 -38.04
C ASN A 181 -25.19 3.94 -38.13
#